data_82da2f68d601e8b4dc01366afb6e706e
#
_entry.id   82da2f68d601e8b4dc01366afb6e706e
#
_cell.length_a   1.000
_cell.length_b   1.000
_cell.length_c   1.000
_cell.angle_alpha   90.00
_cell.angle_beta   90.00
_cell.angle_gamma   90.00
#
_symmetry.space_group_name_H-M   'P 1'
#
loop_
_entity.id
_entity.type
_entity.pdbx_description
1 polymer ?
#
loop_
_entity_poly.entity_id
_entity_poly.type
_entity_poly.pdbx_seq_one_letter_code
_entity_poly.pdbx_strand_id
1 'polypeptide(L)'
;MDEIFDKWNKIKKQINKTVFDISIPFPKNREVWICSIGHNVGVEQNGSEDNFSRPVLVVKKFNNQMFWIVPLSTKQKSYDFYFNFTDPDGKKVSLVLAQLKLVSIKRFKRKIYEISIKEFDEIKSKI
;
A
#
# COMPACT_ATOMS: atom_id res chain seq x y z
N MET A 1 0.18 -0.25 19.00
CA MET A 1 1.22 -0.59 18.19
C MET A 1 2.12 -1.64 18.73
N ASP A 2 2.44 -1.55 19.91
CA ASP A 2 3.28 -2.49 20.49
C ASP A 2 2.77 -3.88 20.35
N GLU A 3 1.50 -4.07 20.57
CA GLU A 3 1.00 -5.34 20.52
C GLU A 3 1.13 -5.90 19.13
N ILE A 4 0.88 -5.10 18.17
CA ILE A 4 0.97 -5.51 16.83
C ILE A 4 2.41 -5.78 16.49
N PHE A 5 3.27 -4.95 16.99
CA PHE A 5 4.64 -5.10 16.71
C PHE A 5 5.17 -6.31 17.40
N ASP A 6 4.73 -6.62 18.55
CA ASP A 6 5.14 -7.79 19.26
C ASP A 6 4.67 -9.01 18.51
N LYS A 7 3.47 -8.97 18.00
CA LYS A 7 2.96 -10.07 17.27
C LYS A 7 3.78 -10.26 16.02
N TRP A 8 4.12 -9.18 15.37
CA TRP A 8 4.92 -9.24 14.17
C TRP A 8 6.30 -9.81 14.51
N ASN A 9 6.86 -9.41 15.58
CA ASN A 9 8.16 -9.91 15.97
C ASN A 9 8.11 -11.38 16.32
N LYS A 10 7.05 -11.83 16.93
CA LYS A 10 6.94 -13.20 17.24
C LYS A 10 6.86 -14.01 16.00
N ILE A 11 6.05 -13.59 15.08
CA ILE A 11 5.91 -14.25 13.83
C ILE A 11 7.22 -14.25 13.12
N LYS A 12 7.89 -13.15 13.18
CA LYS A 12 9.14 -13.05 12.52
C LYS A 12 10.14 -14.04 13.08
N LYS A 13 10.16 -14.21 14.36
CA LYS A 13 11.06 -15.15 14.94
C LYS A 13 10.73 -16.54 14.52
N GLN A 14 9.49 -16.87 14.52
CA GLN A 14 9.13 -18.16 14.14
C GLN A 14 9.38 -18.39 12.70
N ILE A 15 9.06 -17.44 11.92
CA ILE A 15 9.20 -17.60 10.55
C ILE A 15 10.59 -17.44 10.11
N ASN A 16 11.36 -16.72 10.80
CA ASN A 16 12.72 -16.62 10.45
C ASN A 16 13.29 -17.95 10.51
N LYS A 17 12.70 -18.77 11.27
CA LYS A 17 13.20 -20.00 11.28
C LYS A 17 12.64 -20.69 10.14
N THR A 18 11.57 -20.24 9.60
CA THR A 18 10.97 -20.95 8.54
C THR A 18 11.28 -20.27 7.28
N VAL A 19 10.63 -19.24 7.02
CA VAL A 19 10.71 -18.69 5.83
C VAL A 19 10.75 -17.33 5.72
N PHE A 20 10.40 -16.64 6.65
CA PHE A 20 10.18 -15.35 6.42
C PHE A 20 11.33 -14.70 6.32
N ASP A 21 11.47 -14.08 5.84
CA ASP A 21 12.19 -13.84 5.36
C ASP A 21 12.74 -12.64 5.23
N ILE A 22 13.80 -12.61 5.61
CA ILE A 22 14.44 -11.44 5.57
C ILE A 22 14.84 -11.20 4.20
N SER A 23 14.67 -12.09 3.34
CA SER A 23 15.06 -11.79 1.99
C SER A 23 13.95 -10.99 1.30
N ILE A 24 12.80 -10.87 1.89
CA ILE A 24 11.79 -10.08 1.29
C ILE A 24 12.06 -8.65 1.63
N PRO A 25 12.26 -7.79 0.66
CA PRO A 25 12.60 -6.43 0.97
C PRO A 25 11.44 -5.71 1.59
N PHE A 26 11.74 -4.73 2.39
CA PHE A 26 10.70 -3.90 2.95
C PHE A 26 10.17 -2.99 1.85
N PRO A 27 8.94 -2.52 1.99
CA PRO A 27 8.40 -1.62 0.99
C PRO A 27 9.25 -0.36 0.82
N LYS A 28 9.26 0.16 -0.37
CA LYS A 28 9.99 1.37 -0.66
C LYS A 28 9.10 2.34 -1.39
N ASN A 29 9.49 3.60 -1.42
CA ASN A 29 8.75 4.61 -2.16
C ASN A 29 8.59 4.18 -3.62
N ARG A 30 7.50 4.50 -4.20
CA ARG A 30 7.15 4.19 -5.60
C ARG A 30 6.67 2.77 -5.81
N GLU A 31 6.66 1.95 -4.81
CA GLU A 31 6.20 0.57 -4.99
C GLU A 31 4.72 0.45 -4.71
N VAL A 32 4.05 -0.41 -5.46
CA VAL A 32 2.65 -0.68 -5.25
C VAL A 32 2.57 -2.06 -4.61
N TRP A 33 1.91 -2.13 -3.49
CA TRP A 33 1.81 -3.36 -2.72
C TRP A 33 0.36 -3.68 -2.42
N ILE A 34 0.07 -4.94 -2.20
CA ILE A 34 -1.23 -5.34 -1.69
C ILE A 34 -1.16 -5.16 -0.18
N CYS A 35 -2.06 -4.37 0.36
CA CYS A 35 -2.10 -4.14 1.79
C CYS A 35 -3.45 -4.45 2.35
N SER A 36 -3.48 -4.89 3.58
CA SER A 36 -4.71 -5.08 4.30
C SER A 36 -5.02 -3.76 4.97
N ILE A 37 -5.94 -2.99 4.45
CA ILE A 37 -6.19 -1.69 5.04
C ILE A 37 -7.44 -1.70 5.89
N GLY A 38 -7.99 -2.88 6.14
CA GLY A 38 -9.04 -3.00 7.09
C GLY A 38 -10.34 -2.46 6.60
N HIS A 39 -11.27 -2.37 7.55
CA HIS A 39 -12.50 -1.85 7.25
C HIS A 39 -12.42 -0.42 7.12
N ASN A 40 -12.99 0.12 6.13
CA ASN A 40 -13.02 1.49 6.09
C ASN A 40 -14.31 1.91 6.40
N VAL A 41 -14.54 2.23 7.53
CA VAL A 41 -15.79 2.65 7.93
C VAL A 41 -16.32 3.72 7.11
N GLY A 42 -17.47 3.63 6.72
CA GLY A 42 -18.12 4.66 6.02
C GLY A 42 -17.79 4.73 4.58
N VAL A 43 -16.96 4.04 4.16
CA VAL A 43 -16.66 4.23 2.89
C VAL A 43 -16.93 3.10 2.24
N GLU A 44 -17.23 3.02 1.43
CA GLU A 44 -17.64 2.09 0.91
C GLU A 44 -16.92 1.18 0.47
N GLN A 45 -16.44 0.89 -0.04
CA GLN A 45 -15.92 -0.04 -0.57
C GLN A 45 -15.33 -0.83 0.20
N ASN A 46 -15.82 -1.63 0.69
CA ASN A 46 -15.26 -2.41 1.48
C ASN A 46 -14.76 -3.44 0.77
N GLY A 47 -14.55 -3.60 -0.17
CA GLY A 47 -13.96 -4.58 -0.76
C GLY A 47 -14.51 -5.83 -0.39
N SER A 48 -13.94 -6.88 -0.65
CA SER A 48 -14.49 -8.06 -0.29
C SER A 48 -14.23 -8.29 1.06
N GLU A 49 -15.11 -8.82 1.64
CA GLU A 49 -15.00 -8.86 2.96
C GLU A 49 -13.98 -9.68 3.45
N ASP A 50 -13.63 -10.63 2.76
CA ASP A 50 -12.75 -11.49 3.43
C ASP A 50 -11.40 -10.96 3.46
N ASN A 51 -11.07 -9.93 2.89
CA ASN A 51 -9.75 -9.55 3.09
C ASN A 51 -9.51 -8.12 3.18
N PHE A 52 -10.32 -7.28 2.84
CA PHE A 52 -10.07 -5.88 2.95
C PHE A 52 -8.69 -5.52 2.40
N SER A 53 -8.21 -6.29 1.45
CA SER A 53 -6.90 -6.01 0.89
C SER A 53 -7.04 -5.22 -0.39
N ARG A 54 -6.17 -4.27 -0.60
CA ARG A 54 -6.19 -3.46 -1.78
C ARG A 54 -4.81 -3.09 -2.23
N PRO A 55 -4.64 -2.79 -3.48
CA PRO A 55 -3.35 -2.28 -3.93
C PRO A 55 -3.18 -0.85 -3.44
N VAL A 56 -2.02 -0.54 -2.96
CA VAL A 56 -1.71 0.80 -2.48
C VAL A 56 -0.33 1.23 -2.97
N LEU A 57 -0.15 2.51 -3.16
CA LEU A 57 1.15 3.04 -3.55
C LEU A 57 1.86 3.55 -2.31
N VAL A 58 3.11 3.19 -2.13
CA VAL A 58 3.90 3.70 -1.02
C VAL A 58 4.39 5.08 -1.42
N VAL A 59 3.86 6.10 -0.78
CA VAL A 59 4.23 7.47 -1.08
C VAL A 59 5.44 7.90 -0.27
N LYS A 60 5.51 7.49 0.95
CA LYS A 60 6.66 7.84 1.77
C LYS A 60 6.95 6.77 2.79
N LYS A 61 8.20 6.35 2.83
CA LYS A 61 8.63 5.40 3.82
C LYS A 61 9.29 6.18 4.93
N PHE A 62 8.75 6.16 6.12
CA PHE A 62 9.37 6.86 7.23
C PHE A 62 10.48 5.99 7.84
N ASN A 63 10.25 4.72 7.90
CA ASN A 63 11.26 3.78 8.36
C ASN A 63 10.74 2.40 7.97
N ASN A 64 11.31 1.34 8.45
CA ASN A 64 10.87 0.01 8.04
C ASN A 64 9.55 -0.40 8.67
N GLN A 65 8.96 0.44 9.48
CA GLN A 65 7.73 0.11 10.17
C GLN A 65 6.53 0.94 9.79
N MET A 66 6.74 2.16 9.34
CA MET A 66 5.63 3.06 9.06
C MET A 66 5.76 3.70 7.69
N PHE A 67 4.64 3.79 7.01
CA PHE A 67 4.62 4.27 5.64
C PHE A 67 3.36 5.07 5.35
N TRP A 68 3.46 6.05 4.49
CA TRP A 68 2.28 6.71 3.96
C TRP A 68 1.92 6.00 2.67
N ILE A 69 0.66 5.67 2.51
CA ILE A 69 0.20 5.01 1.31
C ILE A 69 -1.06 5.67 0.77
N VAL A 70 -1.30 5.46 -0.50
CA VAL A 70 -2.51 5.94 -1.15
C VAL A 70 -3.13 4.76 -1.87
N PRO A 71 -4.41 4.49 -1.67
CA PRO A 71 -5.01 3.32 -2.31
C PRO A 71 -5.27 3.52 -3.79
N LEU A 72 -5.27 2.43 -4.52
CA LEU A 72 -5.60 2.45 -5.92
C LEU A 72 -7.06 2.05 -6.11
N SER A 73 -7.63 2.50 -7.19
CA SER A 73 -8.98 2.15 -7.56
C SER A 73 -8.98 1.71 -9.02
N THR A 74 -9.90 0.84 -9.39
CA THR A 74 -9.99 0.42 -10.78
C THR A 74 -10.86 1.40 -11.56
N LYS A 75 -11.40 2.43 -10.91
CA LYS A 75 -12.21 3.39 -11.60
C LYS A 75 -11.43 4.67 -11.78
N GLN A 76 -11.50 5.25 -12.96
CA GLN A 76 -10.82 6.50 -13.19
C GLN A 76 -11.84 7.60 -13.16
N LYS A 77 -11.56 8.66 -12.45
CA LYS A 77 -12.45 9.80 -12.35
C LYS A 77 -11.68 11.08 -12.58
N SER A 78 -12.41 12.14 -12.91
CA SER A 78 -11.74 13.38 -13.23
C SER A 78 -11.67 14.34 -12.07
N TYR A 79 -11.77 13.88 -10.86
CA TYR A 79 -11.64 14.76 -9.72
C TYR A 79 -10.18 15.08 -9.44
N ASP A 80 -9.94 16.22 -8.87
CA ASP A 80 -8.58 16.64 -8.58
C ASP A 80 -7.85 15.68 -7.65
N PHE A 81 -8.57 14.99 -6.80
CA PHE A 81 -7.90 14.11 -5.87
C PHE A 81 -7.73 12.70 -6.41
N TYR A 82 -7.94 12.52 -7.71
CA TYR A 82 -7.64 11.25 -8.34
C TYR A 82 -6.47 11.44 -9.30
N PHE A 83 -5.56 10.52 -9.32
CA PHE A 83 -4.47 10.56 -10.28
C PHE A 83 -4.63 9.31 -11.16
N ASN A 84 -5.06 9.50 -12.38
CA ASN A 84 -5.33 8.40 -13.30
C ASN A 84 -4.07 7.99 -14.04
N PHE A 85 -3.83 6.71 -14.14
CA PHE A 85 -2.68 6.23 -14.91
C PHE A 85 -2.95 4.80 -15.38
N THR A 86 -2.02 4.26 -16.14
CA THR A 86 -2.15 2.90 -16.66
C THR A 86 -1.09 2.07 -15.99
N ASP A 87 -1.47 0.94 -15.42
CA ASP A 87 -0.50 0.13 -14.71
C ASP A 87 0.33 -0.71 -15.71
N PRO A 88 1.33 -1.40 -15.25
CA PRO A 88 2.19 -2.15 -16.15
C PRO A 88 1.47 -3.22 -16.95
N ASP A 89 0.32 -3.67 -16.50
CA ASP A 89 -0.42 -4.67 -17.21
C ASP A 89 -1.38 -4.05 -18.23
N GLY A 90 -1.36 -2.76 -18.36
CA GLY A 90 -2.24 -2.07 -19.31
C GLY A 90 -3.59 -1.74 -18.74
N LYS A 91 -3.82 -1.92 -17.45
CA LYS A 91 -5.10 -1.64 -16.88
C LYS A 91 -5.18 -0.20 -16.47
N LYS A 92 -6.31 0.43 -16.70
CA LYS A 92 -6.49 1.80 -16.31
C LYS A 92 -6.92 1.86 -14.87
N VAL A 93 -6.15 2.53 -14.07
CA VAL A 93 -6.40 2.63 -12.62
C VAL A 93 -6.21 4.05 -12.17
N SER A 94 -6.49 4.32 -10.92
CA SER A 94 -6.24 5.63 -10.37
C SER A 94 -5.82 5.53 -8.92
N LEU A 95 -5.16 6.56 -8.44
CA LEU A 95 -4.81 6.68 -7.05
C LEU A 95 -5.79 7.65 -6.44
N VAL A 96 -6.34 7.31 -5.30
CA VAL A 96 -7.27 8.17 -4.62
C VAL A 96 -6.49 9.00 -3.63
N LEU A 97 -5.98 10.12 -4.08
CA LEU A 97 -5.07 10.92 -3.27
C LEU A 97 -5.69 11.41 -1.97
N ALA A 98 -6.98 11.59 -1.96
CA ALA A 98 -7.63 12.05 -0.76
C ALA A 98 -7.62 10.99 0.35
N GLN A 99 -7.25 9.78 0.05
CA GLN A 99 -7.23 8.74 1.05
C GLN A 99 -5.83 8.37 1.50
N LEU A 100 -4.95 9.32 1.48
CA LEU A 100 -3.60 9.13 2.00
C LEU A 100 -3.70 8.71 3.46
N LYS A 101 -3.00 7.69 3.84
CA LYS A 101 -3.04 7.26 5.23
C LYS A 101 -1.73 6.62 5.68
N LEU A 102 -1.54 6.59 6.96
CA LEU A 102 -0.35 6.02 7.55
C LEU A 102 -0.63 4.57 7.91
N VAL A 103 0.22 3.66 7.51
CA VAL A 103 0.03 2.26 7.83
C VAL A 103 1.33 1.64 8.33
N SER A 104 1.21 0.55 9.05
CA SER A 104 2.39 -0.12 9.56
C SER A 104 2.80 -1.25 8.63
N ILE A 105 4.02 -1.68 8.76
CA ILE A 105 4.57 -2.73 7.94
C ILE A 105 3.70 -3.98 8.03
N LYS A 106 3.03 -4.17 9.14
CA LYS A 106 2.24 -5.31 9.32
C LYS A 106 1.12 -5.44 8.32
N ARG A 107 0.73 -4.37 7.69
CA ARG A 107 -0.36 -4.39 6.74
C ARG A 107 0.06 -4.83 5.35
N PHE A 108 1.32 -4.82 5.06
CA PHE A 108 1.80 -5.13 3.72
C PHE A 108 1.83 -6.63 3.48
N LYS A 109 1.37 -7.05 2.32
CA LYS A 109 1.35 -8.46 2.00
C LYS A 109 2.33 -8.82 0.88
N ARG A 110 2.27 -8.16 -0.22
CA ARG A 110 3.21 -8.44 -1.30
C ARG A 110 3.32 -7.29 -2.26
N LYS A 111 4.45 -7.18 -2.89
CA LYS A 111 4.67 -6.13 -3.86
C LYS A 111 4.10 -6.56 -5.20
N ILE A 112 3.52 -5.64 -5.92
CA ILE A 112 2.99 -5.93 -7.21
C ILE A 112 3.83 -5.31 -8.31
N TYR A 113 4.14 -4.03 -8.21
CA TYR A 113 4.99 -3.38 -9.21
C TYR A 113 5.50 -2.05 -8.66
N GLU A 114 6.20 -1.33 -9.49
CA GLU A 114 6.77 -0.07 -9.09
C GLU A 114 6.47 0.91 -10.18
N ILE A 115 6.17 2.16 -9.86
CA ILE A 115 5.85 3.15 -10.88
C ILE A 115 7.09 3.96 -11.21
N SER A 116 7.05 4.66 -12.31
CA SER A 116 8.21 5.41 -12.77
C SER A 116 8.46 6.62 -11.90
N ILE A 117 9.69 7.09 -11.90
CA ILE A 117 10.05 8.25 -11.13
C ILE A 117 9.27 9.45 -11.60
N LYS A 118 9.04 9.55 -12.89
CA LYS A 118 8.31 10.67 -13.43
C LYS A 118 6.89 10.70 -12.92
N GLU A 119 6.21 9.57 -12.96
CA GLU A 119 4.85 9.51 -12.46
C GLU A 119 4.82 9.76 -10.96
N PHE A 120 5.80 9.25 -10.25
CA PHE A 120 5.84 9.41 -8.81
C PHE A 120 6.01 10.89 -8.45
N ASP A 121 6.85 11.59 -9.18
CA ASP A 121 7.04 13.00 -8.92
C ASP A 121 5.76 13.78 -9.18
N GLU A 122 5.02 13.41 -10.20
CA GLU A 122 3.77 14.06 -10.49
C GLU A 122 2.77 13.81 -9.36
N ILE A 123 2.72 12.60 -8.87
CA ILE A 123 1.81 12.26 -7.80
C ILE A 123 2.17 13.04 -6.54
N LYS A 124 3.45 13.10 -6.22
CA LYS A 124 3.84 13.81 -5.02
C LYS A 124 3.50 15.29 -5.09
N SER A 125 3.53 15.85 -6.26
CA SER A 125 3.23 17.26 -6.38
C SER A 125 1.75 17.54 -6.16
N LYS A 126 0.91 16.51 -6.18
CA LYS A 126 -0.50 16.70 -5.97
C LYS A 126 -0.96 16.32 -4.58
N ILE A 127 -0.07 15.84 -3.77
CA ILE A 127 -0.43 15.47 -2.40
C ILE A 127 -0.21 16.61 -1.38
#